data_45f0981b22bd91e9042a6306afd97a21
#
_entry.id   45f0981b22bd91e9042a6306afd97a21
#
_cell.length_a   1.000
_cell.length_b   1.000
_cell.length_c   1.000
_cell.angle_alpha   90.00
_cell.angle_beta   90.00
_cell.angle_gamma   90.00
#
_symmetry.space_group_name_H-M   'P 1'
#
loop_
_entity.id
_entity.type
_entity.pdbx_description
1 polymer ?
#
loop_
_entity_poly.entity_id
_entity_poly.type
_entity_poly.pdbx_seq_one_letter_code
_entity_poly.pdbx_strand_id
1 'polypeptide(L)'
;MKPLRSILLSLALFAVVSLAPRAAQAQVSFNFFYGSLSPRGAWVRVSDYGYCWHPAGVSEAWRPYTDGYWAYTDAGWTWVSYEDWGGITYHYGRWTFVDGYGWVWVPGYHWGPAWVSWRRSDDYVGWAPLPPECHFHPGVTIGFSVDSSCGIGPGWYNFCAFHDFGAPALGAVILDPSRNVTIINSTVNITNITSSNGRVRNGGPSLAFVSQRTAQPIQRLALVRNSSPGANGFQSVSAGRLQLADPAIVPSPGAKPASVARVFSKPTINHGWSGIPIATRKSLRTQFRHEKGVQSLAAIRKTQGPAPASPAVKKNTVLQPFHPATAQSSEKIETRKKTEHLEAVAVPKKTALAVPKKTVLAKPANLETYHAPKPPKPPKEEYAGSPLKLKIPPSQPKVSKAGSGPKKGEKKDDKKKDAQGQ
;
A
#
# COMPACT_ATOMS: atom_id res chain seq x y z
N MET A 1 21.91 -47.95 38.94
CA MET A 1 22.15 -46.47 39.02
C MET A 1 22.57 -45.79 37.68
N LYS A 2 22.73 -46.55 36.58
CA LYS A 2 23.09 -45.99 35.26
C LYS A 2 21.95 -45.38 34.44
N PRO A 3 20.67 -45.82 34.51
CA PRO A 3 19.61 -45.22 33.67
C PRO A 3 19.16 -43.84 34.10
N LEU A 4 19.28 -43.48 35.41
CA LEU A 4 18.83 -42.19 35.92
C LEU A 4 19.67 -41.02 35.43
N ARG A 5 21.00 -41.25 35.25
CA ARG A 5 21.92 -40.23 34.73
C ARG A 5 21.67 -39.90 33.23
N SER A 6 21.32 -40.92 32.46
CA SER A 6 21.02 -40.73 31.03
C SER A 6 19.72 -39.94 30.82
N ILE A 7 18.71 -40.16 31.66
CA ILE A 7 17.42 -39.42 31.60
C ILE A 7 17.61 -37.97 31.97
N LEU A 8 18.45 -37.67 33.00
CA LEU A 8 18.76 -36.31 33.40
C LEU A 8 19.55 -35.53 32.33
N LEU A 9 20.48 -36.21 31.63
CA LEU A 9 21.24 -35.59 30.53
C LEU A 9 20.31 -35.29 29.31
N SER A 10 19.37 -36.18 29.01
CA SER A 10 18.41 -35.97 27.92
C SER A 10 17.44 -34.83 28.23
N LEU A 11 17.00 -34.67 29.48
CA LEU A 11 16.15 -33.58 29.93
C LEU A 11 16.87 -32.23 29.88
N ALA A 12 18.16 -32.21 30.27
CA ALA A 12 18.98 -31.01 30.21
C ALA A 12 19.25 -30.56 28.77
N LEU A 13 19.44 -31.50 27.82
CA LEU A 13 19.62 -31.19 26.42
C LEU A 13 18.32 -30.63 25.77
N PHE A 14 17.18 -31.14 26.19
CA PHE A 14 15.86 -30.63 25.73
C PHE A 14 15.58 -29.24 26.29
N ALA A 15 15.99 -28.93 27.52
CA ALA A 15 15.82 -27.60 28.12
C ALA A 15 16.72 -26.52 27.46
N VAL A 16 17.92 -26.89 27.00
CA VAL A 16 18.82 -25.96 26.30
C VAL A 16 18.32 -25.59 24.91
N VAL A 17 17.65 -26.51 24.19
CA VAL A 17 17.05 -26.21 22.88
C VAL A 17 15.88 -25.23 23.01
N SER A 18 15.18 -25.22 24.15
CA SER A 18 14.04 -24.32 24.40
C SER A 18 14.47 -22.87 24.72
N LEU A 19 15.75 -22.64 25.00
CA LEU A 19 16.35 -21.35 25.33
C LEU A 19 17.07 -20.69 24.14
N ALA A 20 16.90 -21.20 22.92
CA ALA A 20 17.41 -20.52 21.74
C ALA A 20 16.82 -19.10 21.70
N PRO A 21 17.64 -18.04 21.74
CA PRO A 21 17.13 -16.69 21.70
C PRO A 21 16.33 -16.53 20.41
N ARG A 22 15.03 -16.25 20.52
CA ARG A 22 14.27 -15.77 19.38
C ARG A 22 15.00 -14.55 18.88
N ALA A 23 15.45 -14.56 17.63
CA ALA A 23 16.07 -13.41 17.01
C ALA A 23 15.20 -12.19 17.33
N ALA A 24 15.71 -11.30 18.17
CA ALA A 24 15.02 -10.07 18.51
C ALA A 24 14.87 -9.28 17.21
N GLN A 25 13.65 -9.16 16.70
CA GLN A 25 13.41 -8.26 15.57
C GLN A 25 13.79 -6.85 16.02
N ALA A 26 14.69 -6.21 15.27
CA ALA A 26 15.03 -4.83 15.54
C ALA A 26 13.77 -3.99 15.48
N GLN A 27 13.38 -3.42 16.61
CA GLN A 27 12.25 -2.50 16.69
C GLN A 27 12.76 -1.11 16.35
N VAL A 28 12.06 -0.42 15.46
CA VAL A 28 12.35 0.96 15.09
C VAL A 28 11.19 1.87 15.46
N SER A 29 11.50 3.08 15.87
CA SER A 29 10.45 4.05 16.16
C SER A 29 9.82 4.60 14.89
N PHE A 30 8.68 5.27 15.04
CA PHE A 30 7.98 5.94 13.93
C PHE A 30 8.86 7.02 13.23
N ASN A 31 9.90 7.52 13.91
CA ASN A 31 10.90 8.42 13.33
C ASN A 31 11.66 7.80 12.14
N PHE A 32 11.67 6.47 12.03
CA PHE A 32 12.22 5.77 10.88
C PHE A 32 11.57 6.25 9.56
N PHE A 33 10.25 6.38 9.52
CA PHE A 33 9.57 6.89 8.33
C PHE A 33 9.94 8.35 8.06
N TYR A 34 9.98 9.18 9.11
CA TYR A 34 10.32 10.58 8.97
C TYR A 34 11.72 10.78 8.40
N GLY A 35 12.70 10.07 8.93
CA GLY A 35 14.08 10.14 8.45
C GLY A 35 14.25 9.59 7.04
N SER A 36 13.64 8.44 6.75
CA SER A 36 13.80 7.74 5.48
C SER A 36 13.12 8.44 4.31
N LEU A 37 11.98 9.09 4.54
CA LEU A 37 11.17 9.69 3.47
C LEU A 37 11.40 11.19 3.27
N SER A 38 11.92 11.91 4.27
CA SER A 38 12.18 13.37 4.16
C SER A 38 13.07 13.77 2.98
N PRO A 39 14.10 13.01 2.59
CA PRO A 39 14.92 13.36 1.41
C PRO A 39 14.19 13.19 0.07
N ARG A 40 13.05 12.49 0.06
CA ARG A 40 12.33 12.03 -1.15
C ARG A 40 10.97 12.68 -1.34
N GLY A 41 10.58 13.58 -0.43
CA GLY A 41 9.28 14.22 -0.48
C GLY A 41 9.03 15.15 0.68
N ALA A 42 7.81 15.68 0.74
CA ALA A 42 7.40 16.64 1.74
C ALA A 42 6.44 16.03 2.75
N TRP A 43 6.67 16.31 4.04
CA TRP A 43 5.70 16.01 5.08
C TRP A 43 4.67 17.14 5.17
N VAL A 44 3.41 16.75 5.23
CA VAL A 44 2.27 17.65 5.43
C VAL A 44 1.47 17.19 6.65
N ARG A 45 0.69 18.05 7.24
CA ARG A 45 -0.25 17.71 8.29
C ARG A 45 -1.66 17.79 7.75
N VAL A 46 -2.39 16.68 7.81
CA VAL A 46 -3.80 16.55 7.43
C VAL A 46 -4.59 16.32 8.73
N SER A 47 -5.63 17.14 9.02
CA SER A 47 -6.33 17.11 10.32
C SER A 47 -6.74 15.71 10.77
N ASP A 48 -7.29 14.91 9.87
CA ASP A 48 -7.87 13.62 10.18
C ASP A 48 -6.85 12.47 10.27
N TYR A 49 -5.65 12.66 9.66
CA TYR A 49 -4.62 11.61 9.53
C TYR A 49 -3.30 11.95 10.22
N GLY A 50 -3.14 13.16 10.71
CA GLY A 50 -1.88 13.60 11.30
C GLY A 50 -0.81 13.92 10.24
N TYR A 51 0.42 13.44 10.43
CA TYR A 51 1.50 13.67 9.48
C TYR A 51 1.43 12.67 8.32
N CYS A 52 1.31 13.21 7.11
CA CYS A 52 1.29 12.47 5.85
C CYS A 52 2.46 12.89 4.98
N TRP A 53 2.89 12.00 4.10
CA TRP A 53 4.01 12.26 3.21
C TRP A 53 3.55 12.33 1.74
N HIS A 54 4.08 13.29 1.00
CA HIS A 54 3.85 13.47 -0.44
C HIS A 54 5.18 13.31 -1.18
N PRO A 55 5.27 12.44 -2.21
CA PRO A 55 6.50 12.22 -2.96
C PRO A 55 6.90 13.47 -3.77
N ALA A 56 8.19 13.77 -3.81
CA ALA A 56 8.72 14.81 -4.68
C ALA A 56 8.90 14.32 -6.11
N GLY A 57 8.83 15.24 -7.08
CA GLY A 57 9.13 14.94 -8.49
C GLY A 57 8.07 14.12 -9.24
N VAL A 58 6.92 13.85 -8.64
CA VAL A 58 5.81 13.19 -9.31
C VAL A 58 4.93 14.20 -10.05
N SER A 59 4.34 13.79 -11.18
CA SER A 59 3.40 14.63 -11.92
C SER A 59 2.04 14.71 -11.23
N GLU A 60 1.20 15.66 -11.58
CA GLU A 60 -0.19 15.75 -11.10
C GLU A 60 -1.02 14.50 -11.46
N ALA A 61 -0.69 13.85 -12.58
CA ALA A 61 -1.35 12.64 -13.03
C ALA A 61 -0.80 11.37 -12.35
N TRP A 62 0.26 11.49 -11.55
CA TRP A 62 0.86 10.35 -10.86
C TRP A 62 -0.12 9.70 -9.87
N ARG A 63 -0.03 8.38 -9.76
CA ARG A 63 -0.89 7.57 -8.89
C ARG A 63 -0.06 6.48 -8.21
N PRO A 64 -0.39 6.11 -6.96
CA PRO A 64 0.27 4.99 -6.30
C PRO A 64 0.10 3.67 -7.07
N TYR A 65 1.10 2.79 -6.98
CA TYR A 65 1.11 1.48 -7.62
C TYR A 65 1.06 1.54 -9.16
N THR A 66 1.76 2.50 -9.77
CA THR A 66 1.86 2.62 -11.24
C THR A 66 3.28 2.40 -11.76
N ASP A 67 4.30 2.82 -11.01
CA ASP A 67 5.70 2.64 -11.41
C ASP A 67 6.30 1.41 -10.75
N GLY A 68 6.22 0.27 -11.45
CA GLY A 68 6.62 -1.03 -10.96
C GLY A 68 5.87 -2.18 -11.63
N TYR A 69 5.83 -3.33 -10.94
CA TYR A 69 5.14 -4.52 -11.42
C TYR A 69 4.66 -5.41 -10.26
N TRP A 70 3.75 -6.34 -10.57
CA TRP A 70 3.28 -7.35 -9.64
C TRP A 70 4.12 -8.62 -9.74
N ALA A 71 4.74 -9.02 -8.63
CA ALA A 71 5.34 -10.34 -8.47
C ALA A 71 4.45 -11.23 -7.59
N TYR A 72 4.61 -12.54 -7.74
CA TYR A 72 3.93 -13.49 -6.87
C TYR A 72 4.92 -14.14 -5.92
N THR A 73 4.66 -14.00 -4.61
CA THR A 73 5.52 -14.52 -3.54
C THR A 73 4.73 -15.47 -2.63
N ASP A 74 5.35 -15.98 -1.57
CA ASP A 74 4.68 -16.71 -0.49
C ASP A 74 3.63 -15.84 0.25
N ALA A 75 3.80 -14.52 0.24
CA ALA A 75 2.82 -13.56 0.75
C ALA A 75 1.71 -13.20 -0.27
N GLY A 76 1.65 -13.86 -1.43
CA GLY A 76 0.72 -13.59 -2.53
C GLY A 76 1.21 -12.50 -3.45
N TRP A 77 0.30 -11.69 -4.00
CA TRP A 77 0.64 -10.58 -4.88
C TRP A 77 1.38 -9.51 -4.13
N THR A 78 2.61 -9.27 -4.53
CA THR A 78 3.55 -8.35 -3.90
C THR A 78 3.93 -7.28 -4.91
N TRP A 79 3.80 -6.02 -4.53
CA TRP A 79 4.21 -4.92 -5.39
C TRP A 79 5.73 -4.74 -5.36
N VAL A 80 6.34 -4.67 -6.53
CA VAL A 80 7.75 -4.36 -6.72
C VAL A 80 7.83 -3.01 -7.41
N SER A 81 8.24 -1.98 -6.65
CA SER A 81 8.31 -0.60 -7.13
C SER A 81 9.64 -0.30 -7.78
N TYR A 82 9.63 0.61 -8.75
CA TYR A 82 10.86 1.25 -9.27
C TYR A 82 11.18 2.57 -8.54
N GLU A 83 10.24 3.06 -7.74
CA GLU A 83 10.45 4.24 -6.89
C GLU A 83 11.28 3.84 -5.66
N ASP A 84 12.35 4.59 -5.35
CA ASP A 84 13.31 4.26 -4.30
C ASP A 84 12.73 4.33 -2.86
N TRP A 85 11.57 4.97 -2.70
CA TRP A 85 10.78 5.02 -1.47
C TRP A 85 9.69 3.95 -1.39
N GLY A 86 9.44 3.25 -2.51
CA GLY A 86 8.32 2.31 -2.65
C GLY A 86 8.38 1.12 -1.68
N GLY A 87 9.59 0.66 -1.31
CA GLY A 87 9.77 -0.39 -0.31
C GLY A 87 9.24 -0.04 1.09
N ILE A 88 8.97 1.24 1.36
CA ILE A 88 8.28 1.68 2.57
C ILE A 88 6.78 1.86 2.28
N THR A 89 6.44 2.75 1.36
CA THR A 89 5.10 3.31 1.25
C THR A 89 4.06 2.39 0.63
N TYR A 90 4.50 1.34 -0.05
CA TYR A 90 3.60 0.31 -0.57
C TYR A 90 3.44 -0.88 0.37
N HIS A 91 4.35 -1.04 1.32
CA HIS A 91 4.31 -2.15 2.27
C HIS A 91 3.81 -1.75 3.65
N TYR A 92 3.91 -0.46 4.00
CA TYR A 92 3.34 0.12 5.22
C TYR A 92 2.32 1.20 4.90
N GLY A 93 1.47 1.53 5.86
CA GLY A 93 0.53 2.64 5.76
C GLY A 93 -0.51 2.51 4.66
N ARG A 94 -1.06 3.66 4.27
CA ARG A 94 -2.14 3.77 3.30
C ARG A 94 -1.97 5.03 2.47
N TRP A 95 -2.59 5.04 1.30
CA TRP A 95 -2.64 6.22 0.44
C TRP A 95 -4.01 6.86 0.46
N THR A 96 -4.06 8.18 0.42
CA THR A 96 -5.30 8.94 0.24
C THR A 96 -5.04 10.14 -0.66
N PHE A 97 -6.11 10.71 -1.22
CA PHE A 97 -6.01 11.85 -2.12
C PHE A 97 -6.64 13.09 -1.49
N VAL A 98 -5.84 14.14 -1.36
CA VAL A 98 -6.28 15.45 -0.87
C VAL A 98 -6.57 16.34 -2.07
N ASP A 99 -7.83 16.76 -2.23
CA ASP A 99 -8.23 17.64 -3.34
C ASP A 99 -7.39 18.92 -3.35
N GLY A 100 -6.93 19.31 -4.55
CA GLY A 100 -6.06 20.48 -4.74
C GLY A 100 -4.62 20.31 -4.23
N TYR A 101 -4.22 19.07 -3.85
CA TYR A 101 -2.84 18.79 -3.46
C TYR A 101 -2.28 17.50 -4.07
N GLY A 102 -3.06 16.43 -4.12
CA GLY A 102 -2.64 15.14 -4.68
C GLY A 102 -2.60 14.01 -3.67
N TRP A 103 -1.93 12.93 -4.06
CA TRP A 103 -1.76 11.74 -3.25
C TRP A 103 -0.83 11.98 -2.07
N VAL A 104 -1.25 11.56 -0.89
CA VAL A 104 -0.44 11.56 0.33
C VAL A 104 -0.45 10.16 0.97
N TRP A 105 0.69 9.77 1.48
CA TRP A 105 0.85 8.52 2.23
C TRP A 105 0.67 8.76 3.72
N VAL A 106 -0.21 8.01 4.34
CA VAL A 106 -0.47 8.01 5.78
C VAL A 106 0.30 6.85 6.40
N PRO A 107 1.26 7.09 7.29
CA PRO A 107 2.06 6.05 7.92
C PRO A 107 1.23 5.00 8.67
N GLY A 108 1.72 3.76 8.72
CA GLY A 108 1.08 2.68 9.46
C GLY A 108 2.08 1.68 10.00
N TYR A 109 1.67 0.84 10.93
CA TYR A 109 2.54 -0.06 11.68
C TYR A 109 2.68 -1.46 11.07
N HIS A 110 1.73 -1.86 10.24
CA HIS A 110 1.64 -3.22 9.74
C HIS A 110 2.25 -3.34 8.35
N TRP A 111 3.20 -4.25 8.24
CA TRP A 111 3.75 -4.64 6.95
C TRP A 111 2.77 -5.52 6.16
N GLY A 112 2.69 -5.33 4.87
CA GLY A 112 1.97 -6.20 3.93
C GLY A 112 2.62 -6.22 2.56
N PRO A 113 2.39 -7.27 1.75
CA PRO A 113 2.96 -7.38 0.41
C PRO A 113 2.44 -6.32 -0.56
N ALA A 114 1.24 -5.82 -0.30
CA ALA A 114 0.61 -4.63 -0.87
C ALA A 114 -0.70 -4.36 -0.13
N TRP A 115 -1.16 -3.12 -0.16
CA TRP A 115 -2.41 -2.69 0.46
C TRP A 115 -3.34 -2.12 -0.60
N VAL A 116 -3.99 -3.02 -1.37
CA VAL A 116 -4.84 -2.65 -2.49
C VAL A 116 -6.15 -3.43 -2.50
N SER A 117 -7.21 -2.78 -2.99
CA SER A 117 -8.42 -3.43 -3.43
C SER A 117 -8.22 -3.99 -4.84
N TRP A 118 -8.70 -5.21 -5.09
CA TRP A 118 -8.59 -5.89 -6.37
C TRP A 118 -9.93 -6.02 -7.06
N ARG A 119 -9.97 -5.70 -8.36
CA ARG A 119 -11.12 -5.99 -9.21
C ARG A 119 -10.69 -6.78 -10.45
N ARG A 120 -11.59 -7.60 -10.98
CA ARG A 120 -11.38 -8.28 -12.25
C ARG A 120 -12.67 -8.50 -13.05
N SER A 121 -12.54 -8.61 -14.36
CA SER A 121 -13.45 -9.32 -15.27
C SER A 121 -12.77 -10.57 -15.81
N ASP A 122 -13.12 -11.01 -17.02
CA ASP A 122 -12.36 -12.01 -17.76
C ASP A 122 -11.17 -11.39 -18.52
N ASP A 123 -11.28 -10.11 -18.91
CA ASP A 123 -10.32 -9.42 -19.76
C ASP A 123 -9.47 -8.42 -18.99
N TYR A 124 -9.99 -7.85 -17.90
CA TYR A 124 -9.36 -6.78 -17.15
C TYR A 124 -9.05 -7.17 -15.72
N VAL A 125 -7.92 -6.68 -15.24
CA VAL A 125 -7.55 -6.66 -13.83
C VAL A 125 -7.27 -5.23 -13.39
N GLY A 126 -7.69 -4.90 -12.17
CA GLY A 126 -7.46 -3.58 -11.60
C GLY A 126 -7.14 -3.65 -10.13
N TRP A 127 -6.41 -2.64 -9.66
CA TRP A 127 -6.06 -2.45 -8.27
C TRP A 127 -6.17 -0.98 -7.88
N ALA A 128 -6.62 -0.73 -6.66
CA ALA A 128 -6.70 0.60 -6.09
C ALA A 128 -6.06 0.60 -4.71
N PRO A 129 -5.28 1.64 -4.32
CA PRO A 129 -4.75 1.72 -2.97
C PRO A 129 -5.87 1.72 -1.94
N LEU A 130 -5.66 1.03 -0.82
CA LEU A 130 -6.57 1.12 0.31
C LEU A 130 -6.39 2.46 1.03
N PRO A 131 -7.48 3.18 1.36
CA PRO A 131 -7.42 4.39 2.15
C PRO A 131 -7.16 4.12 3.65
N PRO A 132 -6.81 5.15 4.43
CA PRO A 132 -6.58 5.03 5.88
C PRO A 132 -7.77 4.47 6.65
N GLU A 133 -8.99 4.70 6.20
CA GLU A 133 -10.24 4.19 6.78
C GLU A 133 -10.37 2.67 6.67
N CYS A 134 -9.62 2.04 5.76
CA CYS A 134 -9.50 0.59 5.69
C CYS A 134 -8.56 0.08 6.78
N HIS A 135 -9.05 0.05 8.01
CA HIS A 135 -8.28 -0.45 9.14
C HIS A 135 -7.95 -1.93 8.97
N PHE A 136 -6.72 -2.27 9.26
CA PHE A 136 -6.26 -3.66 9.30
C PHE A 136 -6.21 -4.12 10.76
N HIS A 137 -6.85 -5.25 11.03
CA HIS A 137 -6.78 -5.93 12.31
C HIS A 137 -6.26 -7.36 12.09
N PRO A 138 -5.21 -7.79 12.82
CA PRO A 138 -4.73 -9.17 12.74
C PRO A 138 -5.87 -10.17 12.97
N GLY A 139 -5.96 -11.20 12.12
CA GLY A 139 -7.02 -12.19 12.17
C GLY A 139 -8.33 -11.81 11.45
N VAL A 140 -8.46 -10.54 11.01
CA VAL A 140 -9.64 -10.09 10.26
C VAL A 140 -9.29 -9.99 8.77
N THR A 141 -10.13 -10.58 7.92
CA THR A 141 -9.96 -10.53 6.46
C THR A 141 -10.50 -9.22 5.89
N ILE A 142 -9.71 -8.54 5.06
CA ILE A 142 -10.23 -7.50 4.18
C ILE A 142 -10.65 -8.18 2.88
N GLY A 143 -11.96 -8.21 2.62
CA GLY A 143 -12.57 -8.98 1.55
C GLY A 143 -13.16 -8.13 0.43
N PHE A 144 -13.93 -8.77 -0.43
CA PHE A 144 -14.55 -8.17 -1.63
C PHE A 144 -15.53 -7.02 -1.36
N SER A 145 -15.97 -6.81 -0.15
CA SER A 145 -16.82 -5.66 0.22
C SER A 145 -16.03 -4.36 0.49
N VAL A 146 -14.70 -4.40 0.35
CA VAL A 146 -13.81 -3.28 0.73
C VAL A 146 -14.13 -1.98 0.01
N ASP A 147 -14.53 -2.02 -1.24
CA ASP A 147 -14.89 -0.79 -1.98
C ASP A 147 -16.09 -0.09 -1.36
N SER A 148 -17.10 -0.85 -0.94
CA SER A 148 -18.27 -0.28 -0.29
C SER A 148 -18.00 0.13 1.16
N SER A 149 -17.19 -0.64 1.90
CA SER A 149 -16.91 -0.37 3.32
C SER A 149 -15.91 0.76 3.53
N CYS A 150 -14.94 0.93 2.63
CA CYS A 150 -13.92 1.97 2.70
C CYS A 150 -14.17 3.13 1.70
N GLY A 151 -15.29 3.11 0.96
CA GLY A 151 -15.69 4.20 0.09
C GLY A 151 -14.88 4.35 -1.19
N ILE A 152 -14.14 3.31 -1.64
CA ILE A 152 -13.26 3.38 -2.81
C ILE A 152 -14.09 3.55 -4.09
N GLY A 153 -13.78 4.59 -4.86
CA GLY A 153 -14.45 4.91 -6.12
C GLY A 153 -13.66 4.50 -7.35
N PRO A 154 -14.32 4.54 -8.52
CA PRO A 154 -13.71 4.17 -9.80
C PRO A 154 -12.43 4.93 -10.12
N GLY A 155 -12.37 6.22 -9.77
CA GLY A 155 -11.24 7.09 -10.04
C GLY A 155 -9.92 6.61 -9.41
N TRP A 156 -9.91 5.75 -8.41
CA TRP A 156 -8.69 5.26 -7.76
C TRP A 156 -8.10 4.02 -8.40
N TYR A 157 -8.85 3.33 -9.26
CA TYR A 157 -8.37 2.10 -9.87
C TYR A 157 -7.35 2.34 -10.98
N ASN A 158 -6.30 1.55 -10.98
CA ASN A 158 -5.39 1.31 -12.09
C ASN A 158 -5.84 0.02 -12.76
N PHE A 159 -6.28 0.08 -14.01
CA PHE A 159 -6.69 -1.09 -14.78
C PHE A 159 -5.71 -1.39 -15.92
N CYS A 160 -5.48 -2.66 -16.19
CA CYS A 160 -4.87 -3.12 -17.45
C CYS A 160 -5.60 -4.36 -17.97
N ALA A 161 -5.35 -4.72 -19.23
CA ALA A 161 -5.77 -6.01 -19.74
C ALA A 161 -4.97 -7.14 -19.05
N PHE A 162 -5.59 -8.31 -18.84
CA PHE A 162 -4.85 -9.45 -18.32
C PHE A 162 -3.67 -9.85 -19.20
N HIS A 163 -3.81 -9.68 -20.53
CA HIS A 163 -2.72 -9.90 -21.49
C HIS A 163 -1.43 -9.17 -21.06
N ASP A 164 -1.56 -7.95 -20.56
CA ASP A 164 -0.44 -7.06 -20.26
C ASP A 164 -0.03 -7.07 -18.79
N PHE A 165 -0.76 -7.78 -17.92
CA PHE A 165 -0.55 -7.75 -16.48
C PHE A 165 0.81 -8.31 -16.03
N GLY A 166 1.46 -9.14 -16.87
CA GLY A 166 2.83 -9.61 -16.67
C GLY A 166 3.93 -8.65 -17.14
N ALA A 167 3.57 -7.46 -17.64
CA ALA A 167 4.55 -6.50 -18.13
C ALA A 167 5.52 -6.06 -17.01
N PRO A 168 6.83 -5.93 -17.30
CA PRO A 168 7.82 -5.51 -16.31
C PRO A 168 7.66 -4.05 -15.89
N ALA A 169 6.99 -3.22 -16.70
CA ALA A 169 6.68 -1.82 -16.39
C ALA A 169 5.19 -1.57 -16.62
N LEU A 170 4.38 -1.79 -15.59
CA LEU A 170 2.92 -1.70 -15.69
C LEU A 170 2.42 -0.30 -16.05
N GLY A 171 3.13 0.75 -15.66
CA GLY A 171 2.76 2.13 -16.00
C GLY A 171 2.54 2.38 -17.49
N ALA A 172 3.26 1.64 -18.35
CA ALA A 172 3.15 1.76 -19.82
C ALA A 172 1.86 1.12 -20.40
N VAL A 173 1.20 0.23 -19.63
CA VAL A 173 0.03 -0.55 -20.08
C VAL A 173 -1.22 -0.31 -19.25
N ILE A 174 -1.14 0.52 -18.22
CA ILE A 174 -2.31 0.98 -17.47
C ILE A 174 -3.22 1.79 -18.40
N LEU A 175 -4.49 1.44 -18.38
CA LEU A 175 -5.50 2.10 -19.19
C LEU A 175 -5.82 3.50 -18.65
N ASP A 176 -6.23 4.40 -19.53
CA ASP A 176 -6.64 5.75 -19.16
C ASP A 176 -7.76 5.71 -18.12
N PRO A 177 -7.65 6.45 -17.00
CA PRO A 177 -8.62 6.45 -15.91
C PRO A 177 -10.03 6.88 -16.32
N SER A 178 -10.20 7.62 -17.41
CA SER A 178 -11.52 7.98 -17.96
C SER A 178 -12.37 6.75 -18.33
N ARG A 179 -11.73 5.61 -18.58
CA ARG A 179 -12.36 4.32 -18.88
C ARG A 179 -12.83 3.57 -17.63
N ASN A 180 -12.38 3.97 -16.45
CA ASN A 180 -12.59 3.21 -15.22
C ASN A 180 -14.05 2.94 -14.90
N VAL A 181 -14.94 3.93 -15.11
CA VAL A 181 -16.38 3.75 -14.89
C VAL A 181 -16.96 2.64 -15.77
N THR A 182 -16.56 2.60 -17.05
CA THR A 182 -16.99 1.56 -17.99
C THR A 182 -16.43 0.19 -17.59
N ILE A 183 -15.15 0.12 -17.30
CA ILE A 183 -14.48 -1.14 -16.93
C ILE A 183 -15.04 -1.70 -15.62
N ILE A 184 -15.28 -0.86 -14.63
CA ILE A 184 -15.81 -1.28 -13.31
C ILE A 184 -17.17 -1.97 -13.44
N ASN A 185 -18.03 -1.51 -14.34
CA ASN A 185 -19.34 -2.15 -14.58
C ASN A 185 -19.22 -3.61 -15.02
N SER A 186 -18.11 -3.98 -15.69
CA SER A 186 -17.83 -5.36 -16.13
C SER A 186 -17.00 -6.16 -15.14
N THR A 187 -16.58 -5.56 -14.02
CA THR A 187 -15.69 -6.20 -13.03
C THR A 187 -16.38 -6.46 -11.70
N VAL A 188 -15.80 -7.37 -10.92
CA VAL A 188 -16.18 -7.59 -9.53
C VAL A 188 -14.97 -7.42 -8.62
N ASN A 189 -15.21 -7.03 -7.38
CA ASN A 189 -14.18 -7.00 -6.36
C ASN A 189 -13.82 -8.43 -5.94
N ILE A 190 -12.52 -8.72 -5.92
CA ILE A 190 -11.96 -10.03 -5.57
C ILE A 190 -10.91 -9.91 -4.47
N THR A 191 -10.90 -8.81 -3.75
CA THR A 191 -9.96 -8.58 -2.65
C THR A 191 -10.05 -9.69 -1.62
N ASN A 192 -8.89 -10.16 -1.20
CA ASN A 192 -8.75 -11.16 -0.15
C ASN A 192 -7.40 -10.98 0.55
N ILE A 193 -7.35 -10.04 1.51
CA ILE A 193 -6.18 -9.82 2.34
C ILE A 193 -6.43 -10.49 3.68
N THR A 194 -5.60 -11.47 4.00
CA THR A 194 -5.68 -12.27 5.22
C THR A 194 -4.43 -12.11 6.06
N SER A 195 -4.51 -12.44 7.34
CA SER A 195 -3.34 -12.54 8.18
C SER A 195 -3.38 -13.83 9.02
N SER A 196 -2.23 -14.46 9.13
CA SER A 196 -2.02 -15.63 9.96
C SER A 196 -0.63 -15.57 10.57
N ASN A 197 -0.52 -15.86 11.89
CA ASN A 197 0.75 -15.85 12.61
C ASN A 197 1.58 -14.55 12.41
N GLY A 198 0.90 -13.39 12.41
CA GLY A 198 1.52 -12.08 12.20
C GLY A 198 1.98 -11.79 10.77
N ARG A 199 1.66 -12.68 9.80
CA ARG A 199 2.01 -12.49 8.39
C ARG A 199 0.78 -12.12 7.58
N VAL A 200 0.88 -11.05 6.80
CA VAL A 200 -0.17 -10.61 5.88
C VAL A 200 0.03 -11.28 4.53
N ARG A 201 -1.07 -11.74 3.94
CA ARG A 201 -1.11 -12.30 2.59
C ARG A 201 -2.11 -11.53 1.74
N ASN A 202 -1.69 -11.08 0.57
CA ASN A 202 -2.56 -10.44 -0.42
C ASN A 202 -2.95 -11.48 -1.49
N GLY A 203 -4.21 -11.95 -1.45
CA GLY A 203 -4.72 -12.98 -2.36
C GLY A 203 -4.87 -12.51 -3.79
N GLY A 204 -5.63 -11.44 -4.03
CA GLY A 204 -5.89 -10.89 -5.37
C GLY A 204 -6.44 -11.91 -6.37
N PRO A 205 -6.16 -11.77 -7.69
CA PRO A 205 -6.57 -12.73 -8.71
C PRO A 205 -5.84 -14.05 -8.55
N SER A 206 -6.47 -15.16 -8.93
CA SER A 206 -5.83 -16.49 -8.91
C SER A 206 -4.61 -16.50 -9.85
N LEU A 207 -3.45 -16.94 -9.37
CA LEU A 207 -2.24 -17.03 -10.18
C LEU A 207 -2.44 -17.92 -11.42
N ALA A 208 -3.13 -19.06 -11.27
CA ALA A 208 -3.43 -19.94 -12.39
C ALA A 208 -4.29 -19.24 -13.45
N PHE A 209 -5.29 -18.49 -13.03
CA PHE A 209 -6.13 -17.71 -13.95
C PHE A 209 -5.32 -16.64 -14.71
N VAL A 210 -4.44 -15.94 -14.00
CA VAL A 210 -3.56 -14.90 -14.56
C VAL A 210 -2.56 -15.50 -15.54
N SER A 211 -1.85 -16.58 -15.15
CA SER A 211 -0.80 -17.21 -15.97
C SER A 211 -1.31 -17.76 -17.31
N GLN A 212 -2.61 -18.05 -17.42
CA GLN A 212 -3.23 -18.48 -18.68
C GLN A 212 -3.55 -17.33 -19.64
N ARG A 213 -3.46 -16.07 -19.18
CA ARG A 213 -3.95 -14.88 -19.91
C ARG A 213 -2.89 -13.84 -20.16
N THR A 214 -1.78 -13.87 -19.43
CA THR A 214 -0.69 -12.90 -19.61
C THR A 214 0.22 -13.30 -20.75
N ALA A 215 0.62 -12.34 -21.59
CA ALA A 215 1.61 -12.54 -22.63
C ALA A 215 3.01 -12.80 -22.06
N GLN A 216 3.32 -12.17 -20.94
CA GLN A 216 4.57 -12.36 -20.22
C GLN A 216 4.34 -13.09 -18.91
N PRO A 217 5.22 -14.03 -18.53
CA PRO A 217 5.05 -14.81 -17.29
C PRO A 217 5.17 -13.90 -16.08
N ILE A 218 4.32 -14.15 -15.09
CA ILE A 218 4.41 -13.49 -13.79
C ILE A 218 5.71 -13.90 -13.09
N GLN A 219 6.47 -12.94 -12.63
CA GLN A 219 7.67 -13.19 -11.85
C GLN A 219 7.30 -13.82 -10.51
N ARG A 220 7.87 -15.00 -10.24
CA ARG A 220 7.76 -15.69 -8.96
C ARG A 220 9.03 -15.45 -8.18
N LEU A 221 8.94 -14.77 -7.05
CA LEU A 221 10.09 -14.38 -6.25
C LEU A 221 9.99 -14.97 -4.84
N ALA A 222 11.11 -15.45 -4.32
CA ALA A 222 11.22 -15.79 -2.91
C ALA A 222 11.30 -14.49 -2.09
N LEU A 223 10.34 -14.27 -1.18
CA LEU A 223 10.30 -13.07 -0.35
C LEU A 223 11.27 -13.22 0.83
N VAL A 224 12.24 -12.31 0.91
CA VAL A 224 13.16 -12.17 2.03
C VAL A 224 12.87 -10.85 2.75
N ARG A 225 12.48 -10.93 4.02
CA ARG A 225 12.16 -9.76 4.86
C ARG A 225 13.31 -9.53 5.84
N ASN A 226 13.90 -8.36 5.77
CA ASN A 226 15.03 -7.95 6.58
C ASN A 226 14.57 -6.92 7.63
N SER A 227 15.08 -7.01 8.85
CA SER A 227 14.74 -6.06 9.92
C SER A 227 15.30 -4.64 9.70
N SER A 228 16.12 -4.44 8.67
CA SER A 228 16.68 -3.14 8.30
C SER A 228 16.85 -3.07 6.77
N PRO A 229 16.94 -1.86 6.19
CA PRO A 229 17.30 -1.68 4.79
C PRO A 229 18.65 -2.30 4.48
N GLY A 230 18.79 -2.94 3.32
CA GLY A 230 20.07 -3.42 2.80
C GLY A 230 20.88 -2.30 2.13
N ALA A 231 22.06 -2.66 1.61
CA ALA A 231 22.92 -1.74 0.86
C ALA A 231 22.20 -1.10 -0.35
N ASN A 232 21.21 -1.81 -0.94
CA ASN A 232 20.42 -1.36 -2.08
C ASN A 232 19.09 -0.68 -1.66
N GLY A 233 19.00 -0.18 -0.42
CA GLY A 233 17.82 0.51 0.08
C GLY A 233 16.74 -0.40 0.68
N PHE A 234 15.48 0.00 0.57
CA PHE A 234 14.36 -0.67 1.23
C PHE A 234 13.84 -1.87 0.45
N GLN A 235 14.18 -1.96 -0.82
CA GLN A 235 13.76 -3.02 -1.73
C GLN A 235 14.87 -3.34 -2.73
N SER A 236 15.07 -4.64 -3.03
CA SER A 236 15.91 -5.08 -4.12
C SER A 236 15.46 -6.43 -4.66
N VAL A 237 15.69 -6.66 -5.96
CA VAL A 237 15.42 -7.95 -6.62
C VAL A 237 16.72 -8.48 -7.21
N SER A 238 17.11 -9.68 -6.81
CA SER A 238 18.30 -10.37 -7.33
C SER A 238 18.16 -11.88 -7.21
N ALA A 239 18.66 -12.62 -8.18
CA ALA A 239 18.69 -14.09 -8.16
C ALA A 239 17.35 -14.76 -7.76
N GLY A 240 16.22 -14.27 -8.30
CA GLY A 240 14.89 -14.79 -8.01
C GLY A 240 14.36 -14.47 -6.59
N ARG A 241 15.01 -13.55 -5.86
CA ARG A 241 14.62 -13.12 -4.53
C ARG A 241 14.20 -11.66 -4.54
N LEU A 242 13.10 -11.37 -3.86
CA LEU A 242 12.69 -10.01 -3.49
C LEU A 242 13.06 -9.77 -2.04
N GLN A 243 14.01 -8.87 -1.81
CA GLN A 243 14.41 -8.44 -0.47
C GLN A 243 13.64 -7.16 -0.13
N LEU A 244 12.98 -7.14 1.02
CA LEU A 244 12.23 -5.99 1.52
C LEU A 244 12.63 -5.69 2.96
N ALA A 245 12.78 -4.42 3.27
CA ALA A 245 12.93 -3.99 4.65
C ALA A 245 11.58 -4.16 5.37
N ASP A 246 11.59 -4.91 6.46
CA ASP A 246 10.43 -5.18 7.32
C ASP A 246 10.80 -4.98 8.80
N PRO A 247 11.21 -3.77 9.22
CA PRO A 247 11.41 -3.47 10.62
C PRO A 247 10.08 -3.50 11.38
N ALA A 248 10.10 -4.02 12.61
CA ALA A 248 8.95 -3.91 13.49
C ALA A 248 8.80 -2.44 13.94
N ILE A 249 7.72 -1.79 13.51
CA ILE A 249 7.46 -0.39 13.84
C ILE A 249 6.74 -0.32 15.17
N VAL A 250 7.30 0.45 16.10
CA VAL A 250 6.69 0.70 17.42
C VAL A 250 6.13 2.13 17.52
N PRO A 251 5.02 2.34 18.23
CA PRO A 251 4.52 3.67 18.54
C PRO A 251 5.60 4.52 19.20
N SER A 252 5.69 5.78 18.77
CA SER A 252 6.58 6.78 19.35
C SER A 252 5.77 8.04 19.65
N PRO A 253 5.20 8.15 20.86
CA PRO A 253 4.44 9.35 21.25
C PRO A 253 5.29 10.61 21.05
N GLY A 254 4.72 11.62 20.42
CA GLY A 254 5.43 12.88 20.12
C GLY A 254 6.36 12.83 18.92
N ALA A 255 6.51 11.69 18.22
CA ALA A 255 7.26 11.61 16.97
C ALA A 255 6.65 12.54 15.92
N LYS A 256 7.50 13.33 15.26
CA LYS A 256 7.10 14.30 14.24
C LYS A 256 8.22 14.46 13.20
N PRO A 257 7.90 14.81 11.95
CA PRO A 257 8.92 15.14 10.98
C PRO A 257 9.65 16.44 11.38
N ALA A 258 10.90 16.59 10.93
CA ALA A 258 11.71 17.77 11.19
C ALA A 258 11.08 19.06 10.62
N SER A 259 10.38 18.94 9.48
CA SER A 259 9.66 20.04 8.85
C SER A 259 8.31 19.59 8.32
N VAL A 260 7.36 20.50 8.28
CA VAL A 260 6.00 20.31 7.73
C VAL A 260 5.77 21.39 6.69
N ALA A 261 5.67 20.99 5.42
CA ALA A 261 5.55 21.91 4.29
C ALA A 261 4.17 22.59 4.23
N ARG A 262 3.10 21.90 4.68
CA ARG A 262 1.74 22.42 4.63
C ARG A 262 0.85 21.79 5.71
N VAL A 263 -0.12 22.55 6.19
CA VAL A 263 -1.16 22.10 7.13
C VAL A 263 -2.53 22.23 6.46
N PHE A 264 -3.27 21.13 6.42
CA PHE A 264 -4.65 21.07 5.95
C PHE A 264 -5.57 20.90 7.15
N SER A 265 -6.21 22.00 7.58
CA SER A 265 -7.12 22.00 8.74
C SER A 265 -8.51 21.45 8.40
N LYS A 266 -8.94 21.63 7.16
CA LYS A 266 -10.24 21.14 6.65
C LYS A 266 -10.03 20.58 5.23
N PRO A 267 -9.35 19.43 5.09
CA PRO A 267 -9.08 18.84 3.78
C PRO A 267 -10.38 18.29 3.19
N THR A 268 -10.52 18.38 1.87
CA THR A 268 -11.47 17.55 1.12
C THR A 268 -10.74 16.29 0.69
N ILE A 269 -11.18 15.15 1.20
CA ILE A 269 -10.63 13.84 0.84
C ILE A 269 -11.43 13.26 -0.30
N ASN A 270 -10.75 12.92 -1.39
CA ASN A 270 -11.36 12.34 -2.58
C ASN A 270 -11.02 10.86 -2.69
N HIS A 271 -12.01 10.03 -2.48
CA HIS A 271 -11.90 8.57 -2.61
C HIS A 271 -12.17 8.06 -4.05
N GLY A 272 -11.92 8.88 -5.08
CA GLY A 272 -12.08 8.48 -6.47
C GLY A 272 -13.50 8.60 -7.02
N TRP A 273 -14.33 9.45 -6.40
CA TRP A 273 -15.70 9.71 -6.84
C TRP A 273 -15.87 11.05 -7.56
N SER A 274 -14.86 11.91 -7.57
CA SER A 274 -14.91 13.21 -8.26
C SER A 274 -15.11 13.03 -9.77
N GLY A 275 -15.84 13.95 -10.39
CA GLY A 275 -16.14 13.92 -11.82
C GLY A 275 -17.15 12.85 -12.27
N ILE A 276 -17.62 11.97 -11.40
CA ILE A 276 -18.62 10.95 -11.74
C ILE A 276 -20.04 11.52 -11.53
N PRO A 277 -20.93 11.44 -12.53
CA PRO A 277 -22.30 11.92 -12.40
C PRO A 277 -23.04 11.27 -11.23
N ILE A 278 -23.89 12.00 -10.54
CA ILE A 278 -24.58 11.56 -9.31
C ILE A 278 -25.38 10.27 -9.54
N ALA A 279 -26.09 10.14 -10.66
CA ALA A 279 -26.85 8.93 -10.98
C ALA A 279 -25.94 7.70 -11.11
N THR A 280 -24.83 7.83 -11.84
CA THR A 280 -23.80 6.78 -12.01
C THR A 280 -23.16 6.42 -10.67
N ARG A 281 -22.83 7.42 -9.86
CA ARG A 281 -22.28 7.22 -8.51
C ARG A 281 -23.26 6.43 -7.62
N LYS A 282 -24.55 6.76 -7.65
CA LYS A 282 -25.57 6.05 -6.89
C LYS A 282 -25.70 4.59 -7.36
N SER A 283 -25.71 4.36 -8.66
CA SER A 283 -25.77 3.01 -9.26
C SER A 283 -24.56 2.17 -8.85
N LEU A 284 -23.33 2.68 -9.02
CA LEU A 284 -22.09 1.96 -8.67
C LEU A 284 -22.01 1.66 -7.18
N ARG A 285 -22.36 2.60 -6.31
CA ARG A 285 -22.40 2.35 -4.86
C ARG A 285 -23.40 1.27 -4.48
N THR A 286 -24.51 1.18 -5.19
CA THR A 286 -25.49 0.09 -5.02
C THR A 286 -24.90 -1.23 -5.49
N GLN A 287 -24.29 -1.26 -6.68
CA GLN A 287 -23.58 -2.43 -7.19
C GLN A 287 -22.53 -2.94 -6.18
N PHE A 288 -21.65 -2.08 -5.69
CA PHE A 288 -20.58 -2.45 -4.75
C PHE A 288 -21.11 -3.06 -3.46
N ARG A 289 -22.25 -2.58 -2.95
CA ARG A 289 -22.88 -3.15 -1.73
C ARG A 289 -23.44 -4.55 -1.93
N HIS A 290 -23.83 -4.89 -3.17
CA HIS A 290 -24.44 -6.19 -3.50
C HIS A 290 -23.47 -7.18 -4.13
N GLU A 291 -22.19 -6.80 -4.31
CA GLU A 291 -21.19 -7.71 -4.84
C GLU A 291 -20.94 -8.89 -3.91
N LYS A 292 -20.78 -10.07 -4.50
CA LYS A 292 -20.45 -11.34 -3.83
C LYS A 292 -19.15 -11.92 -4.39
N GLY A 293 -18.17 -11.07 -4.66
CA GLY A 293 -16.90 -11.47 -5.26
C GLY A 293 -17.10 -12.15 -6.62
N VAL A 294 -16.33 -13.19 -6.89
CA VAL A 294 -16.39 -13.91 -8.18
C VAL A 294 -17.75 -14.48 -8.54
N GLN A 295 -18.62 -14.72 -7.56
CA GLN A 295 -19.98 -15.22 -7.81
C GLN A 295 -20.83 -14.20 -8.60
N SER A 296 -20.53 -12.92 -8.46
CA SER A 296 -21.23 -11.85 -9.19
C SER A 296 -20.84 -11.77 -10.67
N LEU A 297 -19.71 -12.35 -11.11
CA LEU A 297 -19.27 -12.34 -12.51
C LEU A 297 -20.29 -13.04 -13.44
N ALA A 298 -20.87 -14.15 -12.99
CA ALA A 298 -21.86 -14.87 -13.78
C ALA A 298 -23.12 -14.02 -14.07
N ALA A 299 -23.54 -13.21 -13.11
CA ALA A 299 -24.65 -12.29 -13.26
C ALA A 299 -24.31 -11.14 -14.25
N ILE A 300 -23.12 -10.56 -14.10
CA ILE A 300 -22.64 -9.49 -14.99
C ILE A 300 -22.55 -9.96 -16.43
N ARG A 301 -22.00 -11.16 -16.69
CA ARG A 301 -21.92 -11.74 -18.04
C ARG A 301 -23.29 -11.91 -18.71
N LYS A 302 -24.31 -12.25 -17.93
CA LYS A 302 -25.68 -12.39 -18.45
C LYS A 302 -26.31 -11.05 -18.86
N THR A 303 -25.97 -9.95 -18.17
CA THR A 303 -26.58 -8.65 -18.37
C THR A 303 -25.87 -7.77 -19.39
N GLN A 304 -24.58 -7.92 -19.56
CA GLN A 304 -23.74 -7.01 -20.38
C GLN A 304 -23.20 -7.65 -21.67
N GLY A 305 -23.35 -8.96 -21.85
CA GLY A 305 -22.70 -9.68 -22.94
C GLY A 305 -21.19 -9.79 -22.76
N PRO A 306 -20.43 -10.20 -23.79
CA PRO A 306 -18.99 -10.23 -23.73
C PRO A 306 -18.43 -8.81 -23.54
N ALA A 307 -17.40 -8.67 -22.69
CA ALA A 307 -16.73 -7.39 -22.47
C ALA A 307 -16.19 -6.83 -23.81
N PRO A 308 -16.16 -5.49 -24.00
CA PRO A 308 -15.58 -4.91 -25.21
C PRO A 308 -14.16 -5.39 -25.37
N ALA A 309 -13.85 -5.95 -26.55
CA ALA A 309 -12.52 -6.44 -26.87
C ALA A 309 -11.46 -5.38 -26.55
N SER A 310 -10.37 -5.79 -25.91
CA SER A 310 -9.20 -4.92 -25.71
C SER A 310 -8.81 -4.34 -27.07
N PRO A 311 -8.59 -3.03 -27.21
CA PRO A 311 -8.09 -2.46 -28.44
C PRO A 311 -6.76 -3.17 -28.77
N ALA A 312 -6.67 -3.75 -29.95
CA ALA A 312 -5.43 -4.36 -30.41
C ALA A 312 -4.29 -3.34 -30.27
N VAL A 313 -3.33 -3.65 -29.44
CA VAL A 313 -2.10 -2.85 -29.31
C VAL A 313 -1.47 -2.82 -30.69
N LYS A 314 -1.36 -1.64 -31.30
CA LYS A 314 -0.63 -1.47 -32.56
C LYS A 314 0.79 -2.00 -32.32
N LYS A 315 1.18 -3.04 -33.07
CA LYS A 315 2.45 -3.76 -32.97
C LYS A 315 3.70 -2.95 -33.37
N ASN A 316 3.76 -1.65 -33.14
CA ASN A 316 4.86 -0.79 -33.58
C ASN A 316 5.50 0.00 -32.43
N THR A 317 5.76 -0.67 -31.31
CA THR A 317 6.77 -0.14 -30.38
C THR A 317 7.63 -1.31 -29.97
N VAL A 318 8.75 -1.47 -30.64
CA VAL A 318 9.86 -2.32 -30.18
C VAL A 318 10.35 -1.68 -28.89
N LEU A 319 9.87 -2.20 -27.75
CA LEU A 319 10.39 -1.82 -26.44
C LEU A 319 11.85 -2.29 -26.41
N GLN A 320 12.78 -1.35 -26.42
CA GLN A 320 14.17 -1.65 -26.09
C GLN A 320 14.23 -2.24 -24.69
N PRO A 321 15.07 -3.26 -24.44
CA PRO A 321 15.24 -3.81 -23.10
C PRO A 321 15.70 -2.70 -22.16
N PHE A 322 14.95 -2.46 -21.10
CA PHE A 322 15.31 -1.53 -20.04
C PHE A 322 16.54 -2.07 -19.30
N HIS A 323 17.68 -1.44 -19.49
CA HIS A 323 18.85 -1.63 -18.64
C HIS A 323 18.67 -0.73 -17.41
N PRO A 324 18.63 -1.28 -16.16
CA PRO A 324 18.67 -0.44 -14.97
C PRO A 324 19.95 0.40 -15.01
N ALA A 325 19.82 1.70 -14.82
CA ALA A 325 20.95 2.61 -14.72
C ALA A 325 21.85 2.15 -13.57
N THR A 326 22.98 1.56 -13.91
CA THR A 326 24.06 1.30 -12.98
C THR A 326 24.58 2.66 -12.54
N ALA A 327 24.57 2.93 -11.24
CA ALA A 327 25.22 4.08 -10.66
C ALA A 327 26.68 4.10 -11.13
N GLN A 328 27.02 5.01 -12.01
CA GLN A 328 28.40 5.27 -12.39
C GLN A 328 29.06 6.04 -11.25
N SER A 329 29.97 5.34 -10.59
CA SER A 329 30.97 5.92 -9.71
C SER A 329 31.79 6.94 -10.50
N SER A 330 31.99 8.10 -9.88
CA SER A 330 32.92 9.14 -10.31
C SER A 330 34.31 8.58 -10.53
N GLU A 331 34.72 8.47 -11.80
CA GLU A 331 36.10 8.20 -12.17
C GLU A 331 36.64 9.38 -12.97
N LYS A 332 37.74 9.85 -12.48
CA LYS A 332 38.75 10.82 -12.96
C LYS A 332 38.67 11.24 -14.43
N ILE A 333 38.59 12.56 -14.60
CA ILE A 333 38.96 13.24 -15.83
C ILE A 333 40.49 13.18 -15.97
N GLU A 334 40.96 12.29 -16.80
CA GLU A 334 42.34 12.31 -17.30
C GLU A 334 42.39 13.09 -18.61
N THR A 335 43.14 14.18 -18.59
CA THR A 335 43.48 15.05 -19.73
C THR A 335 44.22 14.26 -20.80
N ARG A 336 43.60 14.07 -21.93
CA ARG A 336 44.31 13.61 -23.15
C ARG A 336 44.47 14.78 -24.10
N LYS A 337 45.69 15.38 -24.07
CA LYS A 337 46.22 16.20 -25.16
C LYS A 337 46.34 15.35 -26.44
N LYS A 338 45.72 15.77 -27.52
CA LYS A 338 46.15 15.42 -28.85
C LYS A 338 46.03 16.63 -29.77
N THR A 339 47.21 17.08 -30.15
CA THR A 339 47.54 18.04 -31.21
C THR A 339 47.14 17.47 -32.55
N GLU A 340 46.47 18.24 -33.41
CA GLU A 340 46.63 18.22 -34.85
C GLU A 340 45.81 19.33 -35.51
N HIS A 341 46.48 20.21 -36.04
CA HIS A 341 46.69 20.77 -37.42
C HIS A 341 45.62 21.73 -37.93
N LEU A 342 46.15 22.90 -38.21
CA LEU A 342 45.54 24.10 -38.79
C LEU A 342 45.01 23.85 -40.19
N GLU A 343 43.83 24.37 -40.51
CA GLU A 343 43.56 24.99 -41.78
C GLU A 343 42.64 26.20 -41.58
N ALA A 344 43.09 27.31 -42.16
CA ALA A 344 42.51 28.65 -42.05
C ALA A 344 41.41 28.84 -43.12
N VAL A 345 40.24 29.29 -42.73
CA VAL A 345 39.32 29.99 -43.65
C VAL A 345 38.74 31.24 -42.97
N ALA A 346 38.78 32.30 -43.76
CA ALA A 346 38.63 33.72 -43.52
C ALA A 346 37.41 34.20 -42.71
N VAL A 347 37.69 35.26 -41.94
CA VAL A 347 36.77 36.17 -41.24
C VAL A 347 36.13 37.16 -42.21
N PRO A 348 34.87 37.54 -42.08
CA PRO A 348 34.40 38.87 -42.39
C PRO A 348 34.09 39.67 -41.13
N LYS A 349 34.53 40.94 -41.26
CA LYS A 349 34.53 42.00 -40.26
C LYS A 349 33.14 42.49 -39.86
N LYS A 350 33.04 42.84 -38.56
CA LYS A 350 32.38 43.98 -37.90
C LYS A 350 31.01 44.43 -38.35
N THR A 351 30.06 44.38 -37.38
CA THR A 351 29.23 45.57 -37.08
C THR A 351 29.02 45.65 -35.58
N ALA A 352 29.42 46.78 -35.02
CA ALA A 352 29.26 47.15 -33.63
C ALA A 352 27.83 47.60 -33.40
N LEU A 353 27.17 47.10 -32.35
CA LEU A 353 25.95 47.68 -31.82
C LEU A 353 26.12 47.98 -30.34
N ALA A 354 25.70 49.16 -29.99
CA ALA A 354 25.95 49.96 -28.80
C ALA A 354 25.45 49.32 -27.49
N VAL A 355 26.23 49.53 -26.43
CA VAL A 355 25.91 49.29 -25.02
C VAL A 355 24.92 50.35 -24.54
N PRO A 356 23.76 50.01 -23.97
CA PRO A 356 22.95 50.99 -23.26
C PRO A 356 23.48 51.18 -21.83
N LYS A 357 23.53 52.47 -21.45
CA LYS A 357 24.01 53.03 -20.19
C LYS A 357 23.20 52.49 -18.99
N LYS A 358 23.93 52.33 -17.86
CA LYS A 358 23.42 52.10 -16.50
C LYS A 358 22.27 53.04 -16.17
N THR A 359 21.11 52.45 -15.86
CA THR A 359 20.03 53.13 -15.15
C THR A 359 20.26 52.95 -13.65
N VAL A 360 20.42 54.06 -12.95
CA VAL A 360 20.56 54.14 -11.49
C VAL A 360 19.19 53.82 -10.89
N LEU A 361 19.11 52.77 -10.11
CA LEU A 361 17.93 52.46 -9.31
C LEU A 361 17.84 53.40 -8.11
N ALA A 362 16.73 54.12 -8.03
CA ALA A 362 16.35 54.92 -6.90
C ALA A 362 16.10 54.07 -5.64
N LYS A 363 16.56 54.59 -4.52
CA LYS A 363 16.43 54.07 -3.17
C LYS A 363 14.94 54.07 -2.77
N PRO A 364 14.36 52.94 -2.26
CA PRO A 364 13.01 52.99 -1.73
C PRO A 364 13.01 53.62 -0.34
N ALA A 365 12.03 54.51 -0.14
CA ALA A 365 11.75 55.18 1.11
C ALA A 365 11.04 54.27 2.09
N ASN A 366 11.40 54.44 3.38
CA ASN A 366 10.67 54.08 4.62
C ASN A 366 9.95 52.70 4.66
N LEU A 367 10.63 51.75 5.32
CA LEU A 367 9.96 50.67 6.02
C LEU A 367 9.42 51.22 7.35
N GLU A 368 8.10 51.39 7.42
CA GLU A 368 7.41 51.45 8.71
C GLU A 368 7.47 50.10 9.37
N THR A 369 7.94 50.04 10.60
CA THR A 369 8.02 48.83 11.45
C THR A 369 6.61 48.33 11.75
N TYR A 370 6.24 47.24 11.08
CA TYR A 370 5.02 46.49 11.39
C TYR A 370 5.18 45.77 12.75
N HIS A 371 4.53 46.27 13.79
CA HIS A 371 4.38 45.56 15.06
C HIS A 371 3.30 44.50 14.89
N ALA A 372 3.70 43.24 14.89
CA ALA A 372 2.76 42.11 14.92
C ALA A 372 1.92 42.14 16.22
N PRO A 373 0.60 41.97 16.14
CA PRO A 373 -0.24 41.86 17.32
C PRO A 373 0.14 40.61 18.16
N LYS A 374 0.18 40.81 19.50
CA LYS A 374 0.44 39.69 20.44
C LYS A 374 -0.59 38.58 20.25
N PRO A 375 -0.16 37.29 20.26
CA PRO A 375 -1.09 36.17 20.17
C PRO A 375 -2.06 36.22 21.37
N PRO A 376 -3.34 35.83 21.15
CA PRO A 376 -4.31 35.70 22.22
C PRO A 376 -3.87 34.63 23.21
N LYS A 377 -4.11 34.86 24.51
CA LYS A 377 -3.86 33.88 25.56
C LYS A 377 -4.72 32.62 25.29
N PRO A 378 -4.15 31.40 25.50
CA PRO A 378 -4.94 30.20 25.38
C PRO A 378 -6.09 30.21 26.39
N PRO A 379 -7.28 29.69 26.02
CA PRO A 379 -8.38 29.53 26.95
C PRO A 379 -7.95 28.55 28.05
N LYS A 380 -8.35 28.86 29.30
CA LYS A 380 -8.19 27.96 30.44
C LYS A 380 -9.00 26.68 30.12
N GLU A 381 -8.34 25.55 30.08
CA GLU A 381 -9.00 24.26 30.04
C GLU A 381 -9.71 24.01 31.37
N GLU A 382 -11.01 24.11 31.35
CA GLU A 382 -11.90 23.60 32.41
C GLU A 382 -12.16 22.11 32.07
N TYR A 383 -11.31 21.23 32.57
CA TYR A 383 -11.52 19.80 32.53
C TYR A 383 -12.50 19.41 33.60
N ALA A 384 -13.79 19.44 33.27
CA ALA A 384 -14.83 18.77 34.04
C ALA A 384 -15.40 17.63 33.20
N GLY A 385 -14.81 16.45 33.32
CA GLY A 385 -15.27 15.23 32.71
C GLY A 385 -14.90 14.03 33.57
N SER A 386 -15.84 13.62 34.44
CA SER A 386 -15.75 12.41 35.24
C SER A 386 -15.50 11.17 34.36
N PRO A 387 -14.74 10.17 34.84
CA PRO A 387 -14.47 8.97 34.08
C PRO A 387 -15.75 8.14 33.92
N LEU A 388 -16.13 7.84 32.70
CA LEU A 388 -17.16 6.87 32.35
C LEU A 388 -16.80 5.51 32.94
N LYS A 389 -17.53 5.07 33.97
CA LYS A 389 -17.47 3.69 34.48
C LYS A 389 -18.00 2.74 33.42
N LEU A 390 -17.11 1.98 32.77
CA LEU A 390 -17.47 0.80 31.99
C LEU A 390 -18.13 -0.21 32.95
N LYS A 391 -19.41 -0.47 32.75
CA LYS A 391 -20.11 -1.60 33.36
C LYS A 391 -19.63 -2.88 32.72
N ILE A 392 -18.85 -3.67 33.45
CA ILE A 392 -18.50 -5.05 33.13
C ILE A 392 -19.75 -5.90 33.44
N PRO A 393 -20.25 -6.73 32.52
CA PRO A 393 -21.30 -7.67 32.79
C PRO A 393 -20.81 -8.76 33.77
N PRO A 394 -21.69 -9.29 34.67
CA PRO A 394 -21.27 -10.23 35.68
C PRO A 394 -20.84 -11.56 35.10
N SER A 395 -19.73 -12.07 35.63
CA SER A 395 -19.19 -13.39 35.37
C SER A 395 -20.14 -14.50 35.78
N GLN A 396 -20.28 -15.52 34.95
CA GLN A 396 -21.06 -16.73 35.23
C GLN A 396 -20.57 -17.44 36.52
N PRO A 397 -21.47 -18.09 37.26
CA PRO A 397 -21.11 -18.74 38.53
C PRO A 397 -20.31 -20.04 38.32
N LYS A 398 -19.32 -20.21 39.17
CA LYS A 398 -18.51 -21.41 39.32
C LYS A 398 -19.37 -22.62 39.66
N VAL A 399 -19.22 -23.69 38.87
CA VAL A 399 -19.73 -25.03 39.21
C VAL A 399 -18.92 -25.59 40.36
N SER A 400 -19.57 -25.79 41.51
CA SER A 400 -19.04 -26.48 42.68
C SER A 400 -19.09 -28.01 42.48
N LYS A 401 -17.99 -28.69 42.74
CA LYS A 401 -17.91 -30.13 42.91
C LYS A 401 -18.48 -30.54 44.29
N ALA A 402 -19.43 -31.50 44.29
CA ALA A 402 -19.66 -32.50 45.32
C ALA A 402 -20.54 -33.55 44.68
N GLY A 403 -20.28 -34.83 44.68
CA GLY A 403 -19.83 -35.72 45.69
C GLY A 403 -20.77 -36.92 45.68
N SER A 404 -20.28 -38.06 45.20
CA SER A 404 -20.54 -39.44 45.59
C SER A 404 -21.99 -39.95 45.80
N GLY A 405 -22.31 -41.03 45.06
CA GLY A 405 -22.90 -42.25 45.62
C GLY A 405 -24.19 -42.78 44.96
N PRO A 406 -24.29 -44.10 44.82
CA PRO A 406 -25.23 -44.74 43.91
C PRO A 406 -26.46 -45.34 44.62
N LYS A 407 -27.61 -45.41 43.92
CA LYS A 407 -28.71 -46.38 44.21
C LYS A 407 -29.59 -46.50 42.94
N LYS A 408 -29.54 -47.63 42.29
CA LYS A 408 -30.40 -48.82 42.25
C LYS A 408 -31.91 -48.60 42.04
N GLY A 409 -32.41 -49.20 40.94
CA GLY A 409 -33.77 -49.74 40.81
C GLY A 409 -34.73 -48.80 40.10
N GLU A 410 -35.55 -49.12 39.19
CA GLU A 410 -36.28 -50.31 38.86
C GLU A 410 -36.97 -50.16 37.48
N LYS A 411 -37.20 -51.25 36.83
CA LYS A 411 -37.98 -51.58 35.64
C LYS A 411 -39.36 -50.94 35.52
N LYS A 412 -39.81 -50.70 34.30
CA LYS A 412 -40.91 -51.38 33.56
C LYS A 412 -41.20 -50.56 32.29
N ASP A 413 -41.05 -51.20 31.13
CA ASP A 413 -42.10 -51.83 30.29
C ASP A 413 -43.24 -50.84 29.92
N ASP A 414 -43.52 -50.57 28.69
CA ASP A 414 -44.13 -51.36 27.65
C ASP A 414 -44.67 -50.48 26.48
N LYS A 415 -44.59 -51.10 25.30
CA LYS A 415 -45.52 -51.02 24.14
C LYS A 415 -45.55 -49.73 23.26
N LYS A 416 -45.01 -49.88 22.04
CA LYS A 416 -45.61 -50.41 20.81
C LYS A 416 -46.81 -49.62 20.27
N LYS A 417 -46.68 -49.08 19.09
CA LYS A 417 -47.40 -49.30 17.83
C LYS A 417 -47.06 -48.17 16.86
N ASP A 418 -46.44 -48.54 15.75
CA ASP A 418 -46.99 -48.78 14.40
C ASP A 418 -47.96 -47.68 13.89
N ALA A 419 -47.67 -47.07 12.84
CA ALA A 419 -48.00 -47.32 11.46
C ALA A 419 -48.06 -46.01 10.65
N GLN A 420 -47.31 -45.99 9.59
CA GLN A 420 -47.73 -45.87 8.19
C GLN A 420 -48.64 -44.68 7.80
N GLY A 421 -48.20 -43.97 6.83
CA GLY A 421 -48.99 -43.83 5.66
C GLY A 421 -49.04 -42.45 5.01
N GLN A 422 -48.47 -42.39 3.85
CA GLN A 422 -48.59 -41.50 2.70
C GLN A 422 -47.63 -40.35 2.62
#